data_b048944163d09d764c6e6eba9790ee5f
#
_entry.id   b048944163d09d764c6e6eba9790ee5f
#
_cell.length_a   1.000
_cell.length_b   1.000
_cell.length_c   1.000
_cell.angle_alpha   90.00
_cell.angle_beta   90.00
_cell.angle_gamma   90.00
#
_symmetry.space_group_name_H-M   'P 1'
#
loop_
_entity.id
_entity.type
_entity.pdbx_description
1 polymer ?
#
loop_
_entity_poly.entity_id
_entity_poly.type
_entity_poly.pdbx_seq_one_letter_code
_entity_poly.pdbx_strand_id
1 'polypeptide(L)'
;MAHDSKAAYNRFLLLVAGLGGLLYGVDVGIIAGALPYLEATSGLNAGQLSIVVAAVLLGSVISTLFAGTLADWMGRRLLMTISGLLFVISIPVIALSHGYQPLVLGRLLQGISAGLIGVVVPLYLAECLSASSRGKGTGIFQWLLTLGIVAAAVVGMYFSIRVEQVAKIGDAARLFAFKDTAWRSIFWVSLPPGALFVIGSVMVAESPRWLFRRGKRDAALAAL
;
A
#
# COMPACT_ATOMS: atom_id res chain seq x y z
N MET A 1 20.99 -11.24 -26.77
CA MET A 1 21.18 -10.06 -25.90
C MET A 1 19.95 -9.16 -25.79
N ALA A 2 19.34 -8.60 -26.88
CA ALA A 2 18.16 -7.72 -26.77
C ALA A 2 16.91 -8.43 -26.22
N HIS A 3 16.71 -9.70 -26.54
CA HIS A 3 15.56 -10.47 -26.06
C HIS A 3 15.63 -10.78 -24.56
N ASP A 4 16.82 -11.08 -24.05
CA ASP A 4 17.04 -11.34 -22.61
C ASP A 4 16.88 -10.08 -21.77
N SER A 5 17.28 -8.91 -22.30
CA SER A 5 17.09 -7.61 -21.66
C SER A 5 15.61 -7.25 -21.51
N LYS A 6 14.78 -7.46 -22.53
CA LYS A 6 13.33 -7.26 -22.47
C LYS A 6 12.65 -8.22 -21.50
N ALA A 7 13.06 -9.48 -21.47
CA ALA A 7 12.50 -10.46 -20.52
C ALA A 7 12.85 -10.11 -19.08
N ALA A 8 14.05 -9.64 -18.80
CA ALA A 8 14.48 -9.18 -17.48
C ALA A 8 13.68 -7.94 -17.04
N TYR A 9 13.50 -6.97 -17.93
CA TYR A 9 12.72 -5.77 -17.66
C TYR A 9 11.25 -6.10 -17.37
N ASN A 10 10.62 -6.98 -18.15
CA ASN A 10 9.25 -7.41 -17.91
C ASN A 10 9.09 -8.11 -16.55
N ARG A 11 10.07 -8.92 -16.12
CA ARG A 11 10.06 -9.51 -14.77
C ARG A 11 10.17 -8.45 -13.68
N PHE A 12 11.03 -7.46 -13.86
CA PHE A 12 11.15 -6.33 -12.93
C PHE A 12 9.84 -5.53 -12.83
N LEU A 13 9.21 -5.24 -13.97
CA LEU A 13 7.93 -4.55 -14.02
C LEU A 13 6.84 -5.34 -13.28
N LEU A 14 6.77 -6.66 -13.48
CA LEU A 14 5.85 -7.54 -12.78
C LEU A 14 6.13 -7.59 -11.26
N LEU A 15 7.39 -7.53 -10.86
CA LEU A 15 7.79 -7.47 -9.45
C LEU A 15 7.33 -6.15 -8.81
N VAL A 16 7.57 -5.01 -9.45
CA VAL A 16 7.13 -3.71 -8.95
C VAL A 16 5.61 -3.63 -8.84
N ALA A 17 4.91 -4.11 -9.87
CA ALA A 17 3.45 -4.17 -9.84
C ALA A 17 2.92 -5.11 -8.75
N GLY A 18 3.59 -6.23 -8.56
CA GLY A 18 3.30 -7.17 -7.49
C GLY A 18 3.52 -6.57 -6.10
N LEU A 19 4.58 -5.78 -5.91
CA LEU A 19 4.79 -5.02 -4.67
C LEU A 19 3.65 -4.03 -4.40
N GLY A 20 3.12 -3.38 -5.46
CA GLY A 20 1.92 -2.55 -5.34
C GLY A 20 0.69 -3.34 -4.87
N GLY A 21 0.49 -4.54 -5.41
CA GLY A 21 -0.56 -5.46 -4.96
C GLY A 21 -0.37 -5.87 -3.50
N LEU A 22 0.84 -6.32 -3.15
CA LEU A 22 1.20 -6.70 -1.78
C LEU A 22 0.93 -5.56 -0.79
N LEU A 23 1.35 -4.33 -1.14
CA LEU A 23 1.17 -3.16 -0.32
C LEU A 23 -0.31 -2.85 -0.08
N TYR A 24 -1.11 -2.90 -1.15
CA TYR A 24 -2.57 -2.74 -1.06
C TYR A 24 -3.21 -3.81 -0.18
N GLY A 25 -2.78 -5.07 -0.31
CA GLY A 25 -3.27 -6.16 0.52
C GLY A 25 -2.90 -6.01 2.00
N VAL A 26 -1.67 -5.61 2.30
CA VAL A 26 -1.23 -5.30 3.68
C VAL A 26 -2.08 -4.19 4.26
N ASP A 27 -2.37 -3.12 3.49
CA ASP A 27 -3.21 -2.01 3.94
C ASP A 27 -4.60 -2.46 4.36
N VAL A 28 -5.23 -3.31 3.54
CA VAL A 28 -6.56 -3.86 3.83
C VAL A 28 -6.56 -4.73 5.09
N GLY A 29 -5.50 -5.55 5.28
CA GLY A 29 -5.44 -6.53 6.37
C GLY A 29 -4.95 -5.98 7.70
N ILE A 30 -4.13 -4.94 7.70
CA ILE A 30 -3.35 -4.51 8.87
C ILE A 30 -4.22 -4.00 10.03
N ILE A 31 -5.33 -3.36 9.71
CA ILE A 31 -6.23 -2.79 10.73
C ILE A 31 -6.84 -3.86 11.63
N ALA A 32 -7.16 -5.02 11.08
CA ALA A 32 -7.76 -6.12 11.85
C ALA A 32 -6.84 -6.60 12.98
N GLY A 33 -5.52 -6.63 12.73
CA GLY A 33 -4.54 -6.97 13.76
C GLY A 33 -4.27 -5.87 14.79
N ALA A 34 -4.39 -4.60 14.38
CA ALA A 34 -4.06 -3.44 15.22
C ALA A 34 -5.25 -2.95 16.06
N LEU A 35 -6.47 -3.07 15.56
CA LEU A 35 -7.67 -2.47 16.15
C LEU A 35 -7.92 -2.83 17.61
N PRO A 36 -7.83 -4.10 18.07
CA PRO A 36 -8.08 -4.44 19.47
C PRO A 36 -7.12 -3.76 20.43
N TYR A 37 -5.87 -3.55 20.02
CA TYR A 37 -4.85 -2.89 20.84
C TYR A 37 -5.00 -1.37 20.82
N LEU A 38 -5.33 -0.82 19.66
CA LEU A 38 -5.65 0.60 19.50
C LEU A 38 -6.86 0.98 20.37
N GLU A 39 -7.93 0.19 20.34
CA GLU A 39 -9.11 0.38 21.20
C GLU A 39 -8.75 0.35 22.69
N ALA A 40 -7.91 -0.60 23.10
CA ALA A 40 -7.54 -0.76 24.51
C ALA A 40 -6.61 0.35 25.04
N THR A 41 -5.90 1.11 24.18
CA THR A 41 -4.82 2.01 24.61
C THR A 41 -4.99 3.46 24.17
N SER A 42 -5.77 3.73 23.12
CA SER A 42 -5.90 5.08 22.55
C SER A 42 -6.79 6.05 23.36
N GLY A 43 -7.64 5.54 24.22
CA GLY A 43 -8.65 6.35 24.94
C GLY A 43 -9.75 6.91 24.04
N LEU A 44 -9.86 6.44 22.80
CA LEU A 44 -10.88 6.86 21.84
C LEU A 44 -12.19 6.16 22.12
N ASN A 45 -13.30 6.87 21.93
CA ASN A 45 -14.63 6.24 22.01
C ASN A 45 -14.95 5.44 20.74
N ALA A 46 -15.98 4.59 20.80
CA ALA A 46 -16.37 3.71 19.69
C ALA A 46 -16.69 4.46 18.39
N GLY A 47 -17.30 5.65 18.48
CA GLY A 47 -17.58 6.49 17.31
C GLY A 47 -16.31 7.01 16.65
N GLN A 48 -15.32 7.45 17.43
CA GLN A 48 -14.02 7.89 16.93
C GLN A 48 -13.24 6.74 16.28
N LEU A 49 -13.24 5.56 16.91
CA LEU A 49 -12.62 4.36 16.33
C LEU A 49 -13.24 3.98 14.98
N SER A 50 -14.58 4.03 14.91
CA SER A 50 -15.29 3.77 13.65
C SER A 50 -14.88 4.75 12.55
N ILE A 51 -14.69 6.03 12.87
CA ILE A 51 -14.20 7.03 11.91
C ILE A 51 -12.75 6.76 11.50
N VAL A 52 -11.87 6.38 12.42
CA VAL A 52 -10.48 5.99 12.11
C VAL A 52 -10.45 4.82 11.12
N VAL A 53 -11.30 3.81 11.32
CA VAL A 53 -11.42 2.68 10.39
C VAL A 53 -12.01 3.11 9.05
N ALA A 54 -13.07 3.92 9.06
CA ALA A 54 -13.75 4.38 7.85
C ALA A 54 -12.92 5.38 7.03
N ALA A 55 -11.99 6.11 7.64
CA ALA A 55 -11.18 7.11 6.96
C ALA A 55 -10.37 6.55 5.78
N VAL A 56 -9.88 5.30 5.89
CA VAL A 56 -9.20 4.62 4.77
C VAL A 56 -10.17 4.39 3.62
N LEU A 57 -11.36 3.91 3.89
CA LEU A 57 -12.36 3.67 2.86
C LEU A 57 -12.76 4.99 2.16
N LEU A 58 -12.95 6.04 2.92
CA LEU A 58 -13.25 7.37 2.39
C LEU A 58 -12.12 7.87 1.48
N GLY A 59 -10.86 7.79 1.94
CA GLY A 59 -9.70 8.17 1.15
C GLY A 59 -9.58 7.36 -0.14
N SER A 60 -9.82 6.04 -0.05
CA SER A 60 -9.78 5.15 -1.20
C SER A 60 -10.87 5.47 -2.24
N VAL A 61 -12.12 5.70 -1.79
CA VAL A 61 -13.22 6.08 -2.68
C VAL A 61 -12.91 7.39 -3.40
N ILE A 62 -12.52 8.44 -2.66
CA ILE A 62 -12.21 9.74 -3.24
C ILE A 62 -11.08 9.61 -4.27
N SER A 63 -9.97 8.97 -3.90
CA SER A 63 -8.82 8.86 -4.79
C SER A 63 -9.08 8.01 -6.03
N THR A 64 -9.86 6.94 -5.91
CA THR A 64 -10.24 6.08 -7.03
C THR A 64 -11.04 6.84 -8.09
N LEU A 65 -11.94 7.74 -7.67
CA LEU A 65 -12.72 8.57 -8.60
C LEU A 65 -11.84 9.46 -9.49
N PHE A 66 -10.73 9.95 -8.97
CA PHE A 66 -9.83 10.85 -9.68
C PHE A 66 -8.59 10.15 -10.25
N ALA A 67 -8.32 8.90 -9.89
CA ALA A 67 -7.10 8.19 -10.24
C ALA A 67 -6.85 8.11 -11.76
N GLY A 68 -7.89 7.87 -12.56
CA GLY A 68 -7.79 7.84 -14.02
C GLY A 68 -7.37 9.19 -14.61
N THR A 69 -8.03 10.27 -14.20
CA THR A 69 -7.73 11.64 -14.64
C THR A 69 -6.32 12.06 -14.22
N LEU A 70 -5.93 11.75 -12.98
CA LEU A 70 -4.58 12.02 -12.49
C LEU A 70 -3.53 11.22 -13.28
N ALA A 71 -3.79 9.94 -13.57
CA ALA A 71 -2.92 9.12 -14.38
C ALA A 71 -2.75 9.68 -15.80
N ASP A 72 -3.80 10.21 -16.42
CA ASP A 72 -3.73 10.82 -17.75
C ASP A 72 -2.97 12.15 -17.72
N TRP A 73 -3.10 12.93 -16.66
CA TRP A 73 -2.43 14.22 -16.52
C TRP A 73 -0.95 14.09 -16.16
N MET A 74 -0.60 13.33 -15.13
CA MET A 74 0.73 13.25 -14.55
C MET A 74 1.61 12.13 -15.13
N GLY A 75 0.98 11.10 -15.72
CA GLY A 75 1.63 9.86 -16.12
C GLY A 75 1.49 8.76 -15.05
N ARG A 76 1.66 7.53 -15.52
CA ARG A 76 1.44 6.35 -14.66
C ARG A 76 2.56 6.17 -13.66
N ARG A 77 3.80 6.30 -14.11
CA ARG A 77 5.01 6.19 -13.28
C ARG A 77 5.00 7.18 -12.11
N LEU A 78 4.77 8.46 -12.41
CA LEU A 78 4.77 9.49 -11.38
C LEU A 78 3.63 9.28 -10.38
N LEU A 79 2.44 8.90 -10.85
CA LEU A 79 1.31 8.63 -9.97
C LEU A 79 1.55 7.40 -9.07
N MET A 80 2.19 6.34 -9.58
CA MET A 80 2.63 5.19 -8.78
C MET A 80 3.61 5.62 -7.69
N THR A 81 4.58 6.47 -8.04
CA THR A 81 5.56 6.97 -7.08
C THR A 81 4.92 7.82 -5.98
N ILE A 82 4.03 8.74 -6.35
CA ILE A 82 3.29 9.60 -5.40
C ILE A 82 2.42 8.74 -4.48
N SER A 83 1.70 7.77 -5.03
CA SER A 83 0.87 6.88 -4.21
C SER A 83 1.70 6.08 -3.20
N GLY A 84 2.85 5.55 -3.62
CA GLY A 84 3.77 4.88 -2.71
C GLY A 84 4.34 5.81 -1.63
N LEU A 85 4.70 7.05 -1.98
CA LEU A 85 5.16 8.06 -1.02
C LEU A 85 4.08 8.43 0.00
N LEU A 86 2.83 8.61 -0.44
CA LEU A 86 1.70 8.85 0.46
C LEU A 86 1.54 7.72 1.46
N PHE A 87 1.69 6.46 1.02
CA PHE A 87 1.67 5.32 1.91
C PHE A 87 2.82 5.36 2.93
N VAL A 88 4.05 5.53 2.47
CA VAL A 88 5.25 5.58 3.33
C VAL A 88 5.14 6.71 4.37
N ILE A 89 4.62 7.88 3.98
CA ILE A 89 4.41 9.01 4.88
C ILE A 89 3.27 8.75 5.87
N SER A 90 2.21 8.05 5.45
CA SER A 90 1.08 7.75 6.34
C SER A 90 1.47 6.88 7.54
N ILE A 91 2.45 5.99 7.38
CA ILE A 91 2.87 5.07 8.44
C ILE A 91 3.40 5.81 9.68
N PRO A 92 4.42 6.69 9.60
CA PRO A 92 4.85 7.43 10.78
C PRO A 92 3.75 8.36 11.33
N VAL A 93 2.89 8.94 10.47
CA VAL A 93 1.77 9.75 10.95
C VAL A 93 0.83 8.94 11.83
N ILE A 94 0.55 7.68 11.46
CA ILE A 94 -0.27 6.75 12.26
C ILE A 94 0.52 6.27 13.48
N ALA A 95 1.69 5.69 13.27
CA ALA A 95 2.43 4.98 14.31
C ALA A 95 2.98 5.89 15.43
N LEU A 96 3.25 7.17 15.12
CA LEU A 96 3.70 8.17 16.09
C LEU A 96 2.55 9.07 16.58
N SER A 97 1.30 8.78 16.16
CA SER A 97 0.15 9.61 16.54
C SER A 97 -0.10 9.61 18.04
N HIS A 98 -0.50 10.77 18.54
CA HIS A 98 -1.02 10.97 19.88
C HIS A 98 -2.41 11.61 19.75
N GLY A 99 -3.48 10.80 19.95
CA GLY A 99 -4.85 11.24 19.85
C GLY A 99 -5.53 11.00 18.51
N TYR A 100 -6.76 11.49 18.39
CA TYR A 100 -7.70 11.17 17.31
C TYR A 100 -7.33 11.76 15.95
N GLN A 101 -7.03 13.06 15.90
CA GLN A 101 -6.85 13.78 14.63
C GLN A 101 -5.70 13.24 13.75
N PRO A 102 -4.47 13.02 14.27
CA PRO A 102 -3.39 12.48 13.44
C PRO A 102 -3.66 11.04 13.01
N LEU A 103 -4.37 10.24 13.81
CA LEU A 103 -4.79 8.89 13.40
C LEU A 103 -5.72 8.94 12.18
N VAL A 104 -6.76 9.78 12.21
CA VAL A 104 -7.70 9.95 11.10
C VAL A 104 -6.95 10.46 9.86
N LEU A 105 -6.07 11.45 10.02
CA LEU A 105 -5.28 11.99 8.90
C LEU A 105 -4.39 10.92 8.27
N GLY A 106 -3.65 10.18 9.09
CA GLY A 106 -2.78 9.10 8.60
C GLY A 106 -3.57 8.01 7.89
N ARG A 107 -4.71 7.59 8.42
CA ARG A 107 -5.61 6.62 7.80
C ARG A 107 -6.23 7.13 6.50
N LEU A 108 -6.57 8.41 6.43
CA LEU A 108 -7.06 9.03 5.20
C LEU A 108 -5.98 9.04 4.10
N LEU A 109 -4.74 9.44 4.44
CA LEU A 109 -3.60 9.41 3.52
C LEU A 109 -3.32 7.98 3.01
N GLN A 110 -3.38 7.00 3.91
CA GLN A 110 -3.22 5.59 3.58
C GLN A 110 -4.30 5.12 2.60
N GLY A 111 -5.56 5.50 2.84
CA GLY A 111 -6.66 5.21 1.92
C GLY A 111 -6.51 5.87 0.56
N ILE A 112 -6.09 7.14 0.50
CA ILE A 112 -5.79 7.82 -0.76
C ILE A 112 -4.73 7.05 -1.55
N SER A 113 -3.65 6.65 -0.89
CA SER A 113 -2.61 5.83 -1.49
C SER A 113 -3.16 4.52 -2.06
N ALA A 114 -3.92 3.78 -1.26
CA ALA A 114 -4.48 2.48 -1.66
C ALA A 114 -5.40 2.60 -2.87
N GLY A 115 -6.29 3.59 -2.90
CA GLY A 115 -7.18 3.82 -4.04
C GLY A 115 -6.43 4.18 -5.33
N LEU A 116 -5.36 4.99 -5.23
CA LEU A 116 -4.49 5.29 -6.37
C LEU A 116 -3.76 4.03 -6.86
N ILE A 117 -3.13 3.26 -5.98
CA ILE A 117 -2.40 2.02 -6.31
C ILE A 117 -3.35 1.02 -6.98
N GLY A 118 -4.55 0.83 -6.44
CA GLY A 118 -5.55 -0.09 -6.95
C GLY A 118 -6.00 0.18 -8.38
N VAL A 119 -5.88 1.43 -8.84
CA VAL A 119 -6.21 1.84 -10.21
C VAL A 119 -4.97 1.94 -11.09
N VAL A 120 -3.94 2.68 -10.65
CA VAL A 120 -2.81 3.03 -11.52
C VAL A 120 -1.91 1.83 -11.84
N VAL A 121 -1.73 0.89 -10.91
CA VAL A 121 -0.84 -0.26 -11.16
C VAL A 121 -1.42 -1.23 -12.19
N PRO A 122 -2.69 -1.68 -12.09
CA PRO A 122 -3.31 -2.48 -13.14
C PRO A 122 -3.37 -1.75 -14.49
N LEU A 123 -3.67 -0.43 -14.49
CA LEU A 123 -3.67 0.38 -15.70
C LEU A 123 -2.28 0.41 -16.36
N TYR A 124 -1.23 0.63 -15.57
CA TYR A 124 0.15 0.62 -16.04
C TYR A 124 0.54 -0.73 -16.65
N LEU A 125 0.19 -1.84 -16.00
CA LEU A 125 0.40 -3.19 -16.54
C LEU A 125 -0.32 -3.41 -17.87
N ALA A 126 -1.57 -2.96 -17.98
CA ALA A 126 -2.35 -3.09 -19.20
C ALA A 126 -1.78 -2.29 -20.38
N GLU A 127 -1.03 -1.22 -20.11
CA GLU A 127 -0.40 -0.38 -21.12
C GLU A 127 1.02 -0.82 -21.50
N CYS A 128 1.76 -1.41 -20.56
CA CYS A 128 3.16 -1.83 -20.77
C CYS A 128 3.28 -3.27 -21.26
N LEU A 129 2.32 -4.15 -20.92
CA LEU A 129 2.39 -5.56 -21.30
C LEU A 129 1.69 -5.83 -22.63
N SER A 130 2.21 -6.83 -23.37
CA SER A 130 1.56 -7.36 -24.57
C SER A 130 0.19 -7.93 -24.24
N ALA A 131 -0.71 -8.00 -25.24
CA ALA A 131 -2.07 -8.53 -25.06
C ALA A 131 -2.09 -9.93 -24.44
N SER A 132 -1.15 -10.80 -24.83
CA SER A 132 -1.00 -12.17 -24.30
C SER A 132 -0.51 -12.22 -22.84
N SER A 133 0.13 -11.16 -22.34
CA SER A 133 0.72 -11.13 -20.99
C SER A 133 -0.09 -10.30 -19.99
N ARG A 134 -1.08 -9.54 -20.44
CA ARG A 134 -1.88 -8.65 -19.55
C ARG A 134 -2.61 -9.41 -18.45
N GLY A 135 -3.25 -10.54 -18.80
CA GLY A 135 -3.93 -11.36 -17.82
C GLY A 135 -3.00 -11.93 -16.75
N LYS A 136 -1.77 -12.32 -17.15
CA LYS A 136 -0.73 -12.74 -16.20
C LYS A 136 -0.30 -11.59 -15.28
N GLY A 137 -0.13 -10.38 -15.83
CA GLY A 137 0.26 -9.21 -15.05
C GLY A 137 -0.77 -8.83 -13.98
N THR A 138 -2.05 -8.71 -14.37
CA THR A 138 -3.13 -8.43 -13.42
C THR A 138 -3.34 -9.56 -12.42
N GLY A 139 -3.14 -10.81 -12.84
CA GLY A 139 -3.17 -11.97 -11.97
C GLY A 139 -2.09 -11.92 -10.89
N ILE A 140 -0.85 -11.55 -11.22
CA ILE A 140 0.25 -11.37 -10.24
C ILE A 140 -0.08 -10.27 -9.23
N PHE A 141 -0.60 -9.13 -9.70
CA PHE A 141 -1.04 -8.06 -8.81
C PHE A 141 -2.08 -8.55 -7.80
N GLN A 142 -3.13 -9.23 -8.28
CA GLN A 142 -4.21 -9.75 -7.43
C GLN A 142 -3.73 -10.84 -6.48
N TRP A 143 -2.85 -11.74 -6.95
CA TRP A 143 -2.29 -12.80 -6.12
C TRP A 143 -1.44 -12.24 -4.98
N LEU A 144 -0.58 -11.27 -5.27
CA LEU A 144 0.26 -10.62 -4.26
C LEU A 144 -0.56 -9.71 -3.32
N LEU A 145 -1.69 -9.15 -3.79
CA LEU A 145 -2.66 -8.48 -2.92
C LEU A 145 -3.21 -9.45 -1.87
N THR A 146 -3.66 -10.62 -2.30
CA THR A 146 -4.16 -11.66 -1.38
C THR A 146 -3.06 -12.11 -0.40
N LEU A 147 -1.84 -12.30 -0.90
CA LEU A 147 -0.68 -12.62 -0.06
C LEU A 147 -0.39 -11.51 0.97
N GLY A 148 -0.57 -10.24 0.60
CA GLY A 148 -0.46 -9.09 1.51
C GLY A 148 -1.46 -9.15 2.66
N ILE A 149 -2.72 -9.50 2.37
CA ILE A 149 -3.75 -9.71 3.42
C ILE A 149 -3.33 -10.82 4.37
N VAL A 150 -2.85 -11.95 3.82
CA VAL A 150 -2.36 -13.08 4.63
C VAL A 150 -1.15 -12.68 5.48
N ALA A 151 -0.21 -11.94 4.91
CA ALA A 151 0.96 -11.44 5.64
C ALA A 151 0.54 -10.53 6.81
N ALA A 152 -0.41 -9.62 6.59
CA ALA A 152 -0.95 -8.77 7.64
C ALA A 152 -1.63 -9.60 8.75
N ALA A 153 -2.38 -10.64 8.40
CA ALA A 153 -3.01 -11.55 9.35
C ALA A 153 -1.97 -12.31 10.19
N VAL A 154 -0.88 -12.78 9.58
CA VAL A 154 0.23 -13.46 10.28
C VAL A 154 0.91 -12.51 11.26
N VAL A 155 1.14 -11.25 10.87
CA VAL A 155 1.69 -10.22 11.76
C VAL A 155 0.74 -9.97 12.95
N GLY A 156 -0.56 -9.81 12.68
CA GLY A 156 -1.58 -9.66 13.73
C GLY A 156 -1.60 -10.85 14.70
N MET A 157 -1.54 -12.08 14.18
CA MET A 157 -1.46 -13.30 14.98
C MET A 157 -0.19 -13.35 15.84
N TYR A 158 0.97 -12.98 15.30
CA TYR A 158 2.21 -12.90 16.08
C TYR A 158 2.07 -11.97 17.28
N PHE A 159 1.55 -10.74 17.07
CA PHE A 159 1.35 -9.81 18.17
C PHE A 159 0.28 -10.29 19.16
N SER A 160 -0.76 -10.99 18.70
CA SER A 160 -1.78 -11.59 19.56
C SER A 160 -1.18 -12.60 20.54
N ILE A 161 -0.35 -13.51 20.05
CA ILE A 161 0.36 -14.50 20.89
C ILE A 161 1.27 -13.78 21.90
N ARG A 162 1.99 -12.74 21.48
CA ARG A 162 2.89 -11.98 22.35
C ARG A 162 2.14 -11.22 23.45
N VAL A 163 1.00 -10.59 23.10
CA VAL A 163 0.14 -9.91 24.09
C VAL A 163 -0.40 -10.88 25.12
N GLU A 164 -0.84 -12.09 24.70
CA GLU A 164 -1.32 -13.11 25.60
C GLU A 164 -0.21 -13.60 26.58
N GLN A 165 1.01 -13.75 26.08
CA GLN A 165 2.17 -14.10 26.94
C GLN A 165 2.43 -13.04 28.00
N VAL A 166 2.36 -11.75 27.64
CA VAL A 166 2.53 -10.64 28.58
C VAL A 166 1.38 -10.57 29.58
N ALA A 167 0.15 -10.85 29.14
CA ALA A 167 -1.03 -10.87 29.99
C ALA A 167 -0.92 -11.92 31.12
N LYS A 168 -0.28 -13.07 30.86
CA LYS A 168 -0.05 -14.14 31.88
C LYS A 168 0.91 -13.71 33.00
N ILE A 169 1.69 -12.64 32.82
CA ILE A 169 2.58 -12.10 33.83
C ILE A 169 1.81 -11.36 34.95
N GLY A 170 0.58 -10.89 34.66
CA GLY A 170 -0.30 -10.26 35.64
C GLY A 170 0.01 -8.78 35.94
N ASP A 171 0.95 -8.16 35.22
CA ASP A 171 1.28 -6.73 35.33
C ASP A 171 0.44 -5.91 34.34
N ALA A 172 -0.56 -5.20 34.85
CA ALA A 172 -1.48 -4.39 34.03
C ALA A 172 -0.79 -3.21 33.34
N ALA A 173 0.19 -2.56 33.96
CA ALA A 173 0.90 -1.43 33.37
C ALA A 173 1.78 -1.90 32.22
N ARG A 174 2.47 -3.01 32.40
CA ARG A 174 3.29 -3.64 31.34
C ARG A 174 2.43 -4.12 30.17
N LEU A 175 1.27 -4.70 30.45
CA LEU A 175 0.34 -5.14 29.42
C LEU A 175 -0.18 -3.97 28.59
N PHE A 176 -0.54 -2.85 29.24
CA PHE A 176 -0.99 -1.63 28.57
C PHE A 176 0.11 -1.08 27.65
N ALA A 177 1.32 -0.89 28.14
CA ALA A 177 2.46 -0.41 27.37
C ALA A 177 2.80 -1.33 26.19
N PHE A 178 2.68 -2.65 26.39
CA PHE A 178 2.92 -3.61 25.31
C PHE A 178 1.85 -3.54 24.23
N LYS A 179 0.56 -3.40 24.57
CA LYS A 179 -0.53 -3.23 23.63
C LYS A 179 -0.36 -1.93 22.82
N ASP A 180 0.03 -0.82 23.44
CA ASP A 180 0.29 0.45 22.73
C ASP A 180 1.45 0.29 21.74
N THR A 181 2.53 -0.35 22.13
CA THR A 181 3.65 -0.67 21.24
C THR A 181 3.24 -1.63 20.13
N ALA A 182 2.39 -2.62 20.41
CA ALA A 182 1.98 -3.65 19.46
C ALA A 182 1.25 -3.05 18.25
N TRP A 183 0.20 -2.23 18.44
CA TRP A 183 -0.51 -1.66 17.30
C TRP A 183 0.36 -0.72 16.47
N ARG A 184 1.24 0.06 17.10
CA ARG A 184 2.20 0.91 16.41
C ARG A 184 3.18 0.09 15.56
N SER A 185 3.71 -0.99 16.14
CA SER A 185 4.64 -1.90 15.46
C SER A 185 3.99 -2.62 14.28
N ILE A 186 2.72 -3.00 14.40
CA ILE A 186 1.94 -3.59 13.30
C ILE A 186 1.94 -2.65 12.09
N PHE A 187 1.71 -1.35 12.27
CA PHE A 187 1.80 -0.38 11.18
C PHE A 187 3.23 -0.23 10.63
N TRP A 188 4.26 -0.21 11.49
CA TRP A 188 5.65 -0.11 11.04
C TRP A 188 6.09 -1.27 10.13
N VAL A 189 5.55 -2.47 10.30
CA VAL A 189 5.86 -3.63 9.44
C VAL A 189 5.49 -3.38 7.97
N SER A 190 4.56 -2.48 7.68
CA SER A 190 4.18 -2.14 6.29
C SER A 190 5.13 -1.14 5.61
N LEU A 191 6.05 -0.50 6.36
CA LEU A 191 6.99 0.47 5.82
C LEU A 191 7.99 -0.14 4.80
N PRO A 192 8.66 -1.28 5.06
CA PRO A 192 9.60 -1.86 4.11
C PRO A 192 9.00 -2.18 2.73
N PRO A 193 7.86 -2.87 2.60
CA PRO A 193 7.25 -3.09 1.29
C PRO A 193 6.82 -1.78 0.61
N GLY A 194 6.36 -0.78 1.37
CA GLY A 194 6.06 0.55 0.86
C GLY A 194 7.28 1.24 0.26
N ALA A 195 8.40 1.25 0.98
CA ALA A 195 9.66 1.82 0.50
C ALA A 195 10.17 1.10 -0.75
N LEU A 196 10.10 -0.23 -0.80
CA LEU A 196 10.47 -1.02 -1.97
C LEU A 196 9.59 -0.71 -3.18
N PHE A 197 8.29 -0.50 -2.96
CA PHE A 197 7.37 -0.10 -4.03
C PHE A 197 7.73 1.30 -4.58
N VAL A 198 8.04 2.27 -3.72
CA VAL A 198 8.50 3.61 -4.15
C VAL A 198 9.77 3.51 -4.98
N ILE A 199 10.79 2.81 -4.49
CA ILE A 199 12.06 2.61 -5.21
C ILE A 199 11.78 1.96 -6.58
N GLY A 200 11.01 0.88 -6.61
CA GLY A 200 10.66 0.19 -7.85
C GLY A 200 9.89 1.10 -8.83
N SER A 201 8.93 1.89 -8.32
CA SER A 201 8.13 2.80 -9.16
C SER A 201 8.95 3.93 -9.79
N VAL A 202 10.02 4.37 -9.13
CA VAL A 202 10.97 5.35 -9.71
C VAL A 202 11.85 4.72 -10.78
N MET A 203 12.14 3.43 -10.70
CA MET A 203 13.04 2.73 -11.63
C MET A 203 12.34 2.22 -12.90
N VAL A 204 11.02 2.09 -12.92
CA VAL A 204 10.28 1.68 -14.13
C VAL A 204 10.20 2.82 -15.14
N ALA A 205 10.11 2.50 -16.43
CA ALA A 205 9.85 3.48 -17.49
C ALA A 205 8.40 3.98 -17.43
N GLU A 206 8.14 5.14 -18.02
CA GLU A 206 6.75 5.62 -18.17
C GLU A 206 6.00 4.78 -19.23
N SER A 207 4.67 4.75 -19.13
CA SER A 207 3.82 4.02 -20.07
C SER A 207 4.07 4.44 -21.52
N PRO A 208 4.38 3.49 -22.44
CA PRO A 208 4.55 3.80 -23.86
C PRO A 208 3.30 4.45 -24.47
N ARG A 209 2.10 4.01 -24.06
CA ARG A 209 0.84 4.61 -24.50
C ARG A 209 0.69 6.05 -24.08
N TRP A 210 1.01 6.36 -22.83
CA TRP A 210 0.92 7.73 -22.32
C TRP A 210 1.93 8.64 -23.01
N LEU A 211 3.17 8.19 -23.21
CA LEU A 211 4.20 8.94 -23.92
C LEU A 211 3.78 9.25 -25.36
N PHE A 212 3.22 8.27 -26.05
CA PHE A 212 2.74 8.44 -27.43
C PHE A 212 1.60 9.47 -27.51
N ARG A 213 0.63 9.42 -26.59
CA ARG A 213 -0.48 10.40 -26.51
C ARG A 213 0.01 11.83 -26.23
N ARG A 214 1.16 11.97 -25.58
CA ARG A 214 1.82 13.26 -25.31
C ARG A 214 2.75 13.73 -26.43
N GLY A 215 2.77 13.06 -27.56
CA GLY A 215 3.63 13.39 -28.70
C GLY A 215 5.11 13.04 -28.54
N LYS A 216 5.50 12.36 -27.44
CA LYS A 216 6.88 11.96 -27.15
C LYS A 216 7.20 10.62 -27.81
N ARG A 217 7.20 10.60 -29.15
CA ARG A 217 7.32 9.35 -29.95
C ARG A 217 8.61 8.59 -29.69
N ASP A 218 9.75 9.27 -29.66
CA ASP A 218 11.06 8.62 -29.45
C ASP A 218 11.16 7.96 -28.07
N ALA A 219 10.67 8.65 -27.03
CA ALA A 219 10.59 8.09 -25.68
C ALA A 219 9.61 6.91 -25.58
N ALA A 220 8.49 6.96 -26.32
CA ALA A 220 7.52 5.87 -26.39
C ALA A 220 8.13 4.62 -27.05
N LEU A 221 8.90 4.78 -28.12
CA LEU A 221 9.61 3.70 -28.80
C LEU A 221 10.71 3.11 -27.91
N ALA A 222 11.43 3.93 -27.16
CA ALA A 222 12.45 3.47 -26.20
C ALA A 222 11.86 2.70 -25.00
N ALA A 223 10.58 2.92 -24.70
CA ALA A 223 9.88 2.24 -23.59
C ALA A 223 9.15 0.95 -24.01
N LEU A 224 9.22 0.54 -25.29
CA LEU A 224 8.70 -0.72 -25.87
C LEU A 224 9.76 -1.81 -25.88
#